data_bd98b299b57790470b03caf260f276ad
#
_entry.id   bd98b299b57790470b03caf260f276ad
#
_cell.length_a   1.000
_cell.length_b   1.000
_cell.length_c   1.000
_cell.angle_alpha   90.00
_cell.angle_beta   90.00
_cell.angle_gamma   90.00
#
_symmetry.space_group_name_H-M   'P 1'
#
loop_
_entity.id
_entity.type
_entity.pdbx_description
1 polymer ?
#
loop_
_entity_poly.entity_id
_entity_poly.type
_entity_poly.pdbx_seq_one_letter_code
_entity_poly.pdbx_strand_id
1 'polypeptide(L)'
;MNSPHLAVILLSPPKTGYSLILENKIAGIPLFKRLILTLQRAGINEFLVFSRQLDEREIKIHRKSIEKDSRLKSLLHWHDCAEFFAANSREQANALTPSQPFLLVNGKLVTHQKVIRRFMESENNYKPDGIFCLELEPGKPGGLYLLPPTKFSTLSHRNGTEDDEAKAERIALPADQNFWIEVRDNASALTAEKKLLRYSKNHYTQFMDIWFNSLFSIPISAMLLKTPLTPNILTLFGLFIG
;
A
#
# COMPACT_ATOMS: atom_id res chain seq x y z
N MET A 1 -20.61 -11.26 0.92
CA MET A 1 -20.09 -10.42 -0.18
C MET A 1 -18.64 -10.78 -0.40
N ASN A 2 -18.17 -10.81 -1.65
CA ASN A 2 -16.77 -11.13 -1.92
C ASN A 2 -15.93 -9.88 -1.59
N SER A 3 -14.90 -10.06 -0.79
CA SER A 3 -13.93 -8.99 -0.52
C SER A 3 -13.29 -8.51 -1.83
N PRO A 4 -12.92 -7.22 -1.95
CA PRO A 4 -12.29 -6.72 -3.17
C PRO A 4 -11.00 -7.48 -3.46
N HIS A 5 -10.85 -7.93 -4.70
CA HIS A 5 -9.66 -8.65 -5.18
C HIS A 5 -8.71 -7.75 -5.93
N LEU A 6 -9.18 -6.56 -6.33
CA LEU A 6 -8.47 -5.58 -7.12
C LEU A 6 -8.14 -4.34 -6.31
N ALA A 7 -6.91 -3.84 -6.45
CA ALA A 7 -6.54 -2.51 -6.01
C ALA A 7 -6.02 -1.65 -7.16
N VAL A 8 -6.52 -0.44 -7.24
CA VAL A 8 -6.04 0.63 -8.11
C VAL A 8 -5.07 1.48 -7.32
N ILE A 9 -3.84 1.60 -7.77
CA ILE A 9 -2.81 2.37 -7.07
C ILE A 9 -2.44 3.59 -7.91
N LEU A 10 -2.60 4.77 -7.32
CA LEU A 10 -2.22 6.01 -7.95
C LEU A 10 -0.81 6.41 -7.52
N LEU A 11 0.09 6.52 -8.49
CA LEU A 11 1.42 7.07 -8.31
C LEU A 11 1.43 8.50 -8.84
N SER A 12 1.45 9.46 -7.94
CA SER A 12 1.58 10.87 -8.30
C SER A 12 2.92 11.40 -7.79
N PRO A 13 3.64 12.21 -8.58
CA PRO A 13 4.87 12.84 -8.13
C PRO A 13 4.57 13.75 -6.94
N PRO A 14 5.50 13.92 -6.01
CA PRO A 14 5.38 14.93 -4.98
C PRO A 14 5.40 16.32 -5.63
N LYS A 15 4.70 17.28 -5.05
CA LYS A 15 4.69 18.68 -5.52
C LYS A 15 6.09 19.31 -5.58
N THR A 16 7.08 18.71 -4.89
CA THR A 16 8.47 19.15 -4.83
C THR A 16 9.40 17.93 -4.90
N GLY A 17 9.98 17.66 -6.07
CA GLY A 17 11.05 16.65 -6.25
C GLY A 17 10.58 15.23 -6.63
N TYR A 18 11.13 14.70 -7.69
CA TYR A 18 10.59 13.59 -8.48
C TYR A 18 10.90 12.18 -7.99
N SER A 19 11.96 11.98 -7.24
CA SER A 19 12.54 10.65 -7.04
C SER A 19 12.08 9.95 -5.75
N LEU A 20 11.59 10.68 -4.78
CA LEU A 20 11.52 10.25 -3.38
C LEU A 20 10.55 9.11 -3.09
N ILE A 21 9.47 8.96 -3.85
CA ILE A 21 8.39 8.04 -3.44
C ILE A 21 8.74 6.59 -3.69
N LEU A 22 9.28 6.32 -4.89
CA LEU A 22 9.57 4.95 -5.30
C LEU A 22 10.88 4.44 -4.67
N GLU A 23 11.84 5.34 -4.42
CA GLU A 23 13.18 5.03 -3.90
C GLU A 23 13.26 4.97 -2.38
N ASN A 24 12.38 5.66 -1.65
CA ASN A 24 12.41 5.64 -0.19
C ASN A 24 12.24 4.22 0.35
N LYS A 25 13.24 3.77 1.06
CA LYS A 25 13.20 2.47 1.74
C LYS A 25 12.61 2.63 3.13
N ILE A 26 11.59 1.89 3.42
CA ILE A 26 11.00 1.76 4.74
C ILE A 26 11.36 0.39 5.30
N ALA A 27 12.15 0.35 6.36
CA ALA A 27 12.71 -0.89 6.91
C ALA A 27 13.36 -1.76 5.80
N GLY A 28 14.25 -1.15 5.00
CA GLY A 28 15.01 -1.83 3.95
C GLY A 28 14.28 -2.18 2.65
N ILE A 29 12.95 -1.97 2.57
CA ILE A 29 12.14 -2.30 1.39
C ILE A 29 11.64 -0.99 0.74
N PRO A 30 11.78 -0.82 -0.59
CA PRO A 30 11.22 0.33 -1.29
C PRO A 30 9.73 0.52 -0.96
N LEU A 31 9.31 1.75 -0.75
CA LEU A 31 7.97 2.13 -0.28
C LEU A 31 6.87 1.46 -1.11
N PHE A 32 6.93 1.65 -2.42
CA PHE A 32 5.91 1.12 -3.32
C PHE A 32 5.86 -0.42 -3.30
N LYS A 33 7.01 -1.07 -3.33
CA LYS A 33 7.11 -2.53 -3.20
C LYS A 33 6.51 -3.03 -1.88
N ARG A 34 6.78 -2.32 -0.79
CA ARG A 34 6.19 -2.62 0.52
C ARG A 34 4.67 -2.51 0.49
N LEU A 35 4.12 -1.47 -0.14
CA LEU A 35 2.69 -1.29 -0.27
C LEU A 35 2.04 -2.47 -1.02
N ILE A 36 2.57 -2.85 -2.20
CA ILE A 36 2.09 -4.00 -2.97
C ILE A 36 2.08 -5.29 -2.12
N LEU A 37 3.20 -5.60 -1.46
CA LEU A 37 3.29 -6.80 -0.62
C LEU A 37 2.34 -6.75 0.59
N THR A 38 2.06 -5.56 1.11
CA THR A 38 1.11 -5.39 2.23
C THR A 38 -0.33 -5.61 1.77
N LEU A 39 -0.71 -5.06 0.63
CA LEU A 39 -2.01 -5.26 0.00
C LEU A 39 -2.22 -6.74 -0.40
N GLN A 40 -1.21 -7.37 -1.01
CA GLN A 40 -1.26 -8.80 -1.32
C GLN A 40 -1.50 -9.66 -0.07
N ARG A 41 -0.80 -9.37 1.03
CA ARG A 41 -1.01 -10.06 2.31
C ARG A 41 -2.39 -9.79 2.92
N ALA A 42 -3.02 -8.69 2.56
CA ALA A 42 -4.39 -8.37 2.96
C ALA A 42 -5.44 -9.15 2.13
N GLY A 43 -5.04 -9.79 1.02
CA GLY A 43 -5.92 -10.61 0.18
C GLY A 43 -6.16 -10.05 -1.22
N ILE A 44 -5.48 -8.95 -1.58
CA ILE A 44 -5.58 -8.36 -2.92
C ILE A 44 -4.69 -9.17 -3.88
N ASN A 45 -5.27 -9.62 -4.99
CA ASN A 45 -4.60 -10.51 -5.94
C ASN A 45 -4.27 -9.83 -7.27
N GLU A 46 -4.85 -8.68 -7.53
CA GLU A 46 -4.67 -7.95 -8.78
C GLU A 46 -4.46 -6.46 -8.50
N PHE A 47 -3.54 -5.85 -9.24
CA PHE A 47 -3.15 -4.45 -9.08
C PHE A 47 -3.16 -3.75 -10.44
N LEU A 48 -3.89 -2.64 -10.52
CA LEU A 48 -3.78 -1.67 -11.59
C LEU A 48 -2.97 -0.48 -11.06
N VAL A 49 -1.80 -0.27 -11.62
CA VAL A 49 -0.92 0.83 -11.20
C VAL A 49 -0.96 1.92 -12.25
N PHE A 50 -1.49 3.07 -11.87
CA PHE A 50 -1.52 4.24 -12.71
C PHE A 50 -0.41 5.20 -12.32
N SER A 51 0.50 5.44 -13.25
CA SER A 51 1.54 6.46 -13.13
C SER A 51 1.04 7.77 -13.73
N ARG A 52 1.28 8.87 -13.04
CA ARG A 52 0.98 10.21 -13.54
C ARG A 52 2.24 11.05 -13.49
N GLN A 53 2.71 11.51 -14.65
CA GLN A 53 3.89 12.38 -14.75
C GLN A 53 5.18 11.79 -14.10
N LEU A 54 5.32 10.49 -14.11
CA LEU A 54 6.57 9.82 -13.71
C LEU A 54 7.44 9.55 -14.95
N ASP A 55 8.77 9.56 -14.77
CA ASP A 55 9.69 9.21 -15.84
C ASP A 55 9.55 7.69 -16.17
N GLU A 56 9.37 7.39 -17.45
CA GLU A 56 9.26 6.00 -17.94
C GLU A 56 10.47 5.14 -17.55
N ARG A 57 11.68 5.72 -17.49
CA ARG A 57 12.88 4.99 -17.07
C ARG A 57 12.80 4.55 -15.61
N GLU A 58 12.35 5.45 -14.75
CA GLU A 58 12.15 5.16 -13.33
C GLU A 58 11.07 4.08 -13.15
N ILE A 59 9.93 4.24 -13.83
CA ILE A 59 8.86 3.23 -13.82
C ILE A 59 9.40 1.86 -14.23
N LYS A 60 10.16 1.79 -15.32
CA LYS A 60 10.74 0.54 -15.84
C LYS A 60 11.69 -0.13 -14.84
N ILE A 61 12.52 0.65 -14.14
CA ILE A 61 13.44 0.15 -13.12
C ILE A 61 12.64 -0.45 -11.95
N HIS A 62 11.66 0.28 -11.45
CA HIS A 62 10.84 -0.16 -10.31
C HIS A 62 9.95 -1.34 -10.66
N ARG A 63 9.33 -1.32 -11.84
CA ARG A 63 8.57 -2.44 -12.39
C ARG A 63 9.41 -3.72 -12.39
N LYS A 64 10.58 -3.68 -13.01
CA LYS A 64 11.51 -4.82 -13.08
C LYS A 64 11.96 -5.30 -11.69
N SER A 65 12.18 -4.37 -10.75
CA SER A 65 12.55 -4.72 -9.37
C SER A 65 11.43 -5.44 -8.62
N ILE A 66 10.17 -5.05 -8.85
CA ILE A 66 9.01 -5.64 -8.20
C ILE A 66 8.67 -6.99 -8.83
N GLU A 67 8.60 -7.07 -10.15
CA GLU A 67 8.26 -8.30 -10.88
C GLU A 67 9.26 -9.45 -10.64
N LYS A 68 10.51 -9.12 -10.35
CA LYS A 68 11.55 -10.12 -9.99
C LYS A 68 11.47 -10.60 -8.54
N ASP A 69 10.63 -10.01 -7.70
CA ASP A 69 10.53 -10.41 -6.31
C ASP A 69 9.70 -11.68 -6.17
N SER A 70 10.33 -12.77 -5.72
CA SER A 70 9.67 -14.07 -5.54
C SER A 70 8.50 -14.05 -4.55
N ARG A 71 8.37 -13.00 -3.74
CA ARG A 71 7.27 -12.81 -2.80
C ARG A 71 6.01 -12.29 -3.48
N LEU A 72 6.15 -11.67 -4.65
CA LEU A 72 5.02 -11.20 -5.43
C LEU A 72 4.35 -12.38 -6.13
N LYS A 73 3.09 -12.61 -5.80
CA LYS A 73 2.24 -13.65 -6.39
C LYS A 73 1.04 -13.07 -7.15
N SER A 74 0.82 -11.78 -7.00
CA SER A 74 -0.32 -11.07 -7.57
C SER A 74 0.01 -10.55 -8.98
N LEU A 75 -1.03 -10.41 -9.79
CA LEU A 75 -0.93 -9.77 -11.11
C LEU A 75 -0.75 -8.27 -10.96
N LEU A 76 0.16 -7.71 -11.74
CA LEU A 76 0.49 -6.30 -11.70
C LEU A 76 0.46 -5.69 -13.11
N HIS A 77 -0.51 -4.82 -13.35
CA HIS A 77 -0.72 -4.12 -14.62
C HIS A 77 -0.32 -2.65 -14.46
N TRP A 78 0.57 -2.18 -15.33
CA TRP A 78 1.06 -0.80 -15.32
C TRP A 78 0.46 -0.04 -16.49
N HIS A 79 -0.08 1.14 -16.20
CA HIS A 79 -0.68 2.02 -17.18
C HIS A 79 -0.22 3.46 -16.95
N ASP A 80 0.05 4.18 -18.03
CA ASP A 80 0.09 5.64 -17.95
C ASP A 80 -1.35 6.17 -17.80
N CYS A 81 -1.53 7.07 -16.85
CA CYS A 81 -2.86 7.60 -16.53
C CYS A 81 -3.47 8.37 -17.72
N ALA A 82 -2.65 9.15 -18.44
CA ALA A 82 -3.13 9.95 -19.55
C ALA A 82 -3.47 9.10 -20.76
N GLU A 83 -2.63 8.11 -21.08
CA GLU A 83 -2.85 7.20 -22.21
C GLU A 83 -4.04 6.28 -21.99
N PHE A 84 -4.14 5.71 -20.80
CA PHE A 84 -5.20 4.74 -20.46
C PHE A 84 -6.60 5.35 -20.56
N PHE A 85 -6.75 6.59 -20.14
CA PHE A 85 -8.05 7.27 -20.15
C PHE A 85 -8.26 8.16 -21.38
N ALA A 86 -7.34 8.18 -22.34
CA ALA A 86 -7.56 8.87 -23.60
C ALA A 86 -8.78 8.29 -24.36
N ALA A 87 -9.43 9.12 -25.13
CA ALA A 87 -10.68 8.76 -25.83
C ALA A 87 -10.59 7.47 -26.68
N ASN A 88 -9.39 7.19 -27.21
CA ASN A 88 -9.12 6.02 -28.05
C ASN A 88 -8.92 4.72 -27.25
N SER A 89 -8.79 4.79 -25.94
CA SER A 89 -8.57 3.63 -25.07
C SER A 89 -9.82 3.18 -24.32
N ARG A 90 -11.00 3.70 -24.67
CA ARG A 90 -12.27 3.35 -23.98
C ARG A 90 -12.57 1.85 -23.98
N GLU A 91 -12.24 1.14 -25.06
CA GLU A 91 -12.44 -0.31 -25.14
C GLU A 91 -11.52 -1.04 -24.14
N GLN A 92 -10.26 -0.61 -24.02
CA GLN A 92 -9.32 -1.17 -23.05
C GLN A 92 -9.72 -0.83 -21.61
N ALA A 93 -10.18 0.41 -21.37
CA ALA A 93 -10.70 0.81 -20.06
C ALA A 93 -11.93 -0.01 -19.68
N ASN A 94 -12.83 -0.26 -20.61
CA ASN A 94 -14.01 -1.11 -20.37
C ASN A 94 -13.64 -2.56 -20.09
N ALA A 95 -12.63 -3.10 -20.77
CA ALA A 95 -12.16 -4.47 -20.55
C ALA A 95 -11.53 -4.67 -19.17
N LEU A 96 -10.94 -3.62 -18.59
CA LEU A 96 -10.32 -3.63 -17.25
C LEU A 96 -11.24 -3.06 -16.16
N THR A 97 -12.47 -2.63 -16.52
CA THR A 97 -13.43 -2.14 -15.53
C THR A 97 -13.79 -3.27 -14.58
N PRO A 98 -13.55 -3.09 -13.27
CA PRO A 98 -13.87 -4.12 -12.30
C PRO A 98 -15.37 -4.40 -12.26
N SER A 99 -15.73 -5.67 -12.14
CA SER A 99 -17.13 -6.10 -11.95
C SER A 99 -17.57 -6.03 -10.49
N GLN A 100 -16.62 -5.83 -9.58
CA GLN A 100 -16.80 -5.78 -8.14
C GLN A 100 -16.18 -4.48 -7.57
N PRO A 101 -16.55 -4.09 -6.35
CA PRO A 101 -15.89 -3.00 -5.65
C PRO A 101 -14.38 -3.20 -5.60
N PHE A 102 -13.64 -2.10 -5.70
CA PHE A 102 -12.19 -2.12 -5.72
C PHE A 102 -11.59 -1.11 -4.74
N LEU A 103 -10.37 -1.38 -4.30
CA LEU A 103 -9.62 -0.45 -3.46
C LEU A 103 -8.92 0.59 -4.34
N LEU A 104 -9.07 1.87 -4.01
CA LEU A 104 -8.24 2.94 -4.54
C LEU A 104 -7.24 3.34 -3.47
N VAL A 105 -5.94 3.29 -3.81
CA VAL A 105 -4.86 3.47 -2.85
C VAL A 105 -3.86 4.51 -3.35
N ASN A 106 -3.50 5.44 -2.48
CA ASN A 106 -2.39 6.35 -2.74
C ASN A 106 -1.06 5.60 -2.60
N GLY A 107 -0.21 5.61 -3.63
CA GLY A 107 1.06 4.90 -3.67
C GLY A 107 2.11 5.33 -2.64
N LYS A 108 1.87 6.43 -1.91
CA LYS A 108 2.75 6.97 -0.87
C LYS A 108 2.49 6.42 0.53
N LEU A 109 1.64 5.42 0.65
CA LEU A 109 1.15 4.97 1.95
C LEU A 109 1.99 3.85 2.55
N VAL A 110 2.22 3.97 3.86
CA VAL A 110 2.72 2.89 4.71
C VAL A 110 1.62 2.49 5.66
N THR A 111 1.24 1.23 5.62
CA THR A 111 0.21 0.65 6.47
C THR A 111 0.52 -0.81 6.78
N HIS A 112 -0.33 -1.45 7.56
CA HIS A 112 -0.23 -2.86 7.89
C HIS A 112 -1.43 -3.65 7.33
N GLN A 113 -1.19 -4.90 6.92
CA GLN A 113 -2.21 -5.77 6.34
C GLN A 113 -3.49 -5.91 7.20
N LYS A 114 -3.36 -5.87 8.53
CA LYS A 114 -4.52 -5.95 9.44
C LYS A 114 -5.42 -4.72 9.33
N VAL A 115 -4.85 -3.54 9.09
CA VAL A 115 -5.61 -2.30 8.90
C VAL A 115 -6.46 -2.40 7.63
N ILE A 116 -5.83 -2.85 6.52
CA ILE A 116 -6.51 -3.03 5.24
C ILE A 116 -7.63 -4.07 5.37
N ARG A 117 -7.36 -5.22 5.98
CA ARG A 117 -8.38 -6.26 6.20
C ARG A 117 -9.57 -5.74 7.00
N ARG A 118 -9.32 -5.06 8.11
CA ARG A 118 -10.39 -4.49 8.93
C ARG A 118 -11.20 -3.44 8.20
N PHE A 119 -10.53 -2.61 7.40
CA PHE A 119 -11.22 -1.66 6.55
C PHE A 119 -12.14 -2.38 5.55
N MET A 120 -11.67 -3.45 4.91
CA MET A 120 -12.50 -4.27 4.02
C MET A 120 -13.60 -5.05 4.77
N GLU A 121 -13.33 -5.53 5.98
CA GLU A 121 -14.30 -6.26 6.81
C GLU A 121 -15.38 -5.36 7.42
N SER A 122 -15.10 -4.07 7.57
CA SER A 122 -16.09 -3.08 8.03
C SER A 122 -17.21 -2.82 7.01
N GLU A 123 -17.12 -3.47 5.85
CA GLU A 123 -18.14 -3.46 4.78
C GLU A 123 -19.50 -4.06 5.16
N ASN A 124 -19.70 -4.63 6.33
CA ASN A 124 -20.99 -5.22 6.69
C ASN A 124 -22.18 -4.25 6.59
N ASN A 125 -21.87 -2.95 6.41
CA ASN A 125 -22.84 -1.88 6.11
C ASN A 125 -22.72 -1.33 4.69
N TYR A 126 -22.01 -2.02 3.79
CA TYR A 126 -21.70 -1.56 2.44
C TYR A 126 -22.97 -1.33 1.60
N LYS A 127 -23.16 -0.10 1.19
CA LYS A 127 -24.15 0.23 0.16
C LYS A 127 -23.51 -0.03 -1.22
N PRO A 128 -24.19 -0.70 -2.15
CA PRO A 128 -23.62 -1.09 -3.45
C PRO A 128 -22.95 0.06 -4.22
N ASP A 129 -23.46 1.28 -4.08
CA ASP A 129 -22.96 2.49 -4.74
C ASP A 129 -22.24 3.44 -3.78
N GLY A 130 -21.94 2.99 -2.55
CA GLY A 130 -21.27 3.78 -1.54
C GLY A 130 -19.79 3.98 -1.83
N ILE A 131 -19.28 5.16 -1.46
CA ILE A 131 -17.85 5.46 -1.42
C ILE A 131 -17.43 5.46 0.04
N PHE A 132 -16.46 4.64 0.39
CA PHE A 132 -15.95 4.56 1.76
C PHE A 132 -14.50 5.00 1.79
N CYS A 133 -14.12 5.75 2.80
CA CYS A 133 -12.76 6.22 3.01
C CYS A 133 -12.29 5.85 4.42
N LEU A 134 -11.08 5.35 4.53
CA LEU A 134 -10.44 5.18 5.83
C LEU A 134 -10.11 6.55 6.41
N GLU A 135 -10.59 6.83 7.63
CA GLU A 135 -10.28 8.05 8.36
C GLU A 135 -9.03 7.85 9.23
N LEU A 136 -8.07 8.77 9.10
CA LEU A 136 -6.83 8.77 9.90
C LEU A 136 -6.99 9.48 11.22
N GLU A 137 -7.46 10.71 11.13
CA GLU A 137 -7.78 11.63 12.20
C GLU A 137 -9.14 12.24 11.87
N PRO A 138 -9.92 12.70 12.86
CA PRO A 138 -11.21 13.30 12.61
C PRO A 138 -11.15 14.34 11.48
N GLY A 139 -11.85 14.06 10.40
CA GLY A 139 -11.91 14.94 9.22
C GLY A 139 -10.80 14.75 8.19
N LYS A 140 -9.80 13.89 8.41
CA LYS A 140 -8.70 13.65 7.45
C LYS A 140 -8.80 12.31 6.77
N PRO A 141 -8.97 12.27 5.43
CA PRO A 141 -8.98 11.03 4.67
C PRO A 141 -7.62 10.34 4.69
N GLY A 142 -7.62 9.02 4.78
CA GLY A 142 -6.42 8.20 4.87
C GLY A 142 -5.79 7.80 3.54
N GLY A 143 -6.37 8.21 2.40
CA GLY A 143 -5.88 7.83 1.07
C GLY A 143 -6.10 6.36 0.71
N LEU A 144 -6.95 5.66 1.45
CA LEU A 144 -7.50 4.34 1.13
C LEU A 144 -9.00 4.48 0.98
N TYR A 145 -9.49 4.14 -0.21
CA TYR A 145 -10.91 4.23 -0.53
C TYR A 145 -11.40 2.90 -1.05
N LEU A 146 -12.63 2.58 -0.72
CA LEU A 146 -13.37 1.50 -1.35
C LEU A 146 -14.42 2.12 -2.25
N LEU A 147 -14.32 1.80 -3.54
CA LEU A 147 -15.12 2.39 -4.59
C LEU A 147 -15.96 1.34 -5.31
N PRO A 148 -17.19 1.69 -5.71
CA PRO A 148 -18.00 0.83 -6.57
C PRO A 148 -17.43 0.81 -8.00
N PRO A 149 -17.72 -0.24 -8.78
CA PRO A 149 -17.25 -0.38 -10.18
C PRO A 149 -17.58 0.82 -11.06
N THR A 150 -18.74 1.42 -10.85
CA THR A 150 -19.23 2.60 -11.59
C THR A 150 -18.31 3.81 -11.49
N LYS A 151 -17.46 3.86 -10.45
CA LYS A 151 -16.50 4.95 -10.24
C LYS A 151 -15.19 4.77 -11.00
N PHE A 152 -14.92 3.60 -11.55
CA PHE A 152 -13.66 3.33 -12.25
C PHE A 152 -13.43 4.29 -13.43
N SER A 153 -14.45 4.52 -14.26
CA SER A 153 -14.36 5.41 -15.42
C SER A 153 -14.17 6.88 -15.03
N THR A 154 -14.57 7.28 -13.84
CA THR A 154 -14.43 8.67 -13.37
C THR A 154 -13.04 9.00 -12.83
N LEU A 155 -12.21 7.98 -12.58
CA LEU A 155 -10.82 8.19 -12.14
C LEU A 155 -9.97 8.95 -13.17
N SER A 156 -10.40 8.94 -14.46
CA SER A 156 -9.70 9.59 -15.58
C SER A 156 -9.75 11.11 -15.54
N HIS A 157 -10.88 11.68 -15.14
CA HIS A 157 -11.20 13.09 -15.42
C HIS A 157 -10.77 14.05 -14.30
N ARG A 158 -10.28 13.55 -13.18
CA ARG A 158 -10.07 14.38 -11.99
C ARG A 158 -8.69 14.18 -11.37
N ASN A 159 -8.28 15.14 -10.59
CA ASN A 159 -7.24 14.96 -9.56
C ASN A 159 -7.65 13.90 -8.51
N GLY A 160 -8.46 12.99 -8.93
CA GLY A 160 -8.84 11.62 -8.54
C GLY A 160 -9.62 11.47 -7.25
N THR A 161 -9.51 12.39 -6.30
CA THR A 161 -9.97 12.10 -4.94
C THR A 161 -10.76 13.22 -4.28
N GLU A 162 -10.58 14.48 -4.65
CA GLU A 162 -11.14 15.61 -3.88
C GLU A 162 -12.69 15.63 -3.85
N ASP A 163 -13.36 15.34 -4.96
CA ASP A 163 -14.82 15.34 -4.99
C ASP A 163 -15.43 14.06 -4.41
N ASP A 164 -14.72 12.94 -4.52
CA ASP A 164 -15.14 11.68 -3.92
C ASP A 164 -14.84 11.67 -2.43
N GLU A 165 -13.81 12.38 -1.97
CA GLU A 165 -13.52 12.60 -0.54
C GLU A 165 -14.65 13.34 0.19
N ALA A 166 -15.27 14.32 -0.46
CA ALA A 166 -16.39 15.07 0.13
C ALA A 166 -17.66 14.24 0.29
N LYS A 167 -17.81 13.17 -0.52
CA LYS A 167 -18.98 12.28 -0.54
C LYS A 167 -18.74 10.95 0.15
N ALA A 168 -17.50 10.66 0.50
CA ALA A 168 -17.13 9.38 1.09
C ALA A 168 -17.65 9.27 2.53
N GLU A 169 -18.28 8.15 2.81
CA GLU A 169 -18.57 7.72 4.18
C GLU A 169 -17.26 7.34 4.87
N ARG A 170 -16.99 7.99 6.00
CA ARG A 170 -15.71 7.84 6.70
C ARG A 170 -15.78 6.71 7.69
N ILE A 171 -14.82 5.79 7.59
CA ILE A 171 -14.67 4.66 8.50
C ILE A 171 -13.47 4.94 9.39
N ALA A 172 -13.75 5.21 10.67
CA ALA A 172 -12.72 5.35 11.69
C ALA A 172 -12.39 3.98 12.30
N LEU A 173 -11.12 3.62 12.28
CA LEU A 173 -10.64 2.43 13.02
C LEU A 173 -10.13 2.86 14.40
N PRO A 174 -10.22 1.99 15.43
CA PRO A 174 -9.67 2.26 16.76
C PRO A 174 -8.20 2.68 16.69
N ALA A 175 -7.79 3.67 17.47
CA ALA A 175 -6.47 4.29 17.38
C ALA A 175 -5.30 3.31 17.61
N ASP A 176 -5.49 2.30 18.46
CA ASP A 176 -4.53 1.22 18.73
C ASP A 176 -4.35 0.27 17.54
N GLN A 177 -5.30 0.28 16.60
CA GLN A 177 -5.39 -0.58 15.44
C GLN A 177 -5.17 0.15 14.14
N ASN A 178 -5.06 1.48 14.19
CA ASN A 178 -4.94 2.34 13.04
C ASN A 178 -3.49 2.72 12.82
N PHE A 179 -2.81 1.97 11.93
CA PHE A 179 -1.47 2.28 11.49
C PHE A 179 -1.48 2.69 10.03
N TRP A 180 -1.36 3.99 9.82
CA TRP A 180 -1.41 4.57 8.49
C TRP A 180 -0.57 5.85 8.41
N ILE A 181 0.36 5.94 7.47
CA ILE A 181 1.19 7.13 7.28
C ILE A 181 1.38 7.38 5.80
N GLU A 182 1.13 8.61 5.37
CA GLU A 182 1.52 9.08 4.05
C GLU A 182 2.96 9.57 4.10
N VAL A 183 3.81 9.01 3.23
CA VAL A 183 5.21 9.42 3.10
C VAL A 183 5.31 10.55 2.10
N ARG A 184 5.74 11.72 2.56
CA ARG A 184 5.89 12.94 1.74
C ARG A 184 7.35 13.33 1.56
N ASP A 185 8.19 12.97 2.52
CA ASP A 185 9.59 13.32 2.62
C ASP A 185 10.39 12.31 3.45
N ASN A 186 11.68 12.54 3.61
CA ASN A 186 12.54 11.66 4.41
C ASN A 186 12.16 11.64 5.90
N ALA A 187 11.64 12.72 6.45
CA ALA A 187 11.24 12.78 7.87
C ALA A 187 10.00 11.92 8.11
N SER A 188 9.00 12.00 7.23
CA SER A 188 7.81 11.15 7.27
C SER A 188 8.14 9.67 7.00
N ALA A 189 9.13 9.38 6.14
CA ALA A 189 9.64 8.04 5.91
C ALA A 189 10.24 7.42 7.18
N LEU A 190 11.11 8.15 7.88
CA LEU A 190 11.68 7.72 9.16
C LEU A 190 10.61 7.54 10.25
N THR A 191 9.62 8.42 10.26
CA THR A 191 8.47 8.31 11.18
C THR A 191 7.64 7.07 10.88
N ALA A 192 7.39 6.78 9.59
CA ALA A 192 6.69 5.60 9.15
C ALA A 192 7.44 4.32 9.55
N GLU A 193 8.77 4.29 9.38
CA GLU A 193 9.61 3.16 9.78
C GLU A 193 9.53 2.90 11.28
N LYS A 194 9.72 3.94 12.11
CA LYS A 194 9.63 3.84 13.57
C LYS A 194 8.24 3.35 14.04
N LYS A 195 7.17 3.89 13.47
CA LYS A 195 5.81 3.48 13.82
C LYS A 195 5.51 2.05 13.35
N LEU A 196 5.99 1.65 12.16
CA LEU A 196 5.83 0.29 11.66
C LEU A 196 6.50 -0.73 12.59
N LEU A 197 7.74 -0.47 13.01
CA LEU A 197 8.47 -1.31 13.95
C LEU A 197 7.74 -1.40 15.30
N ARG A 198 7.26 -0.26 15.83
CA ARG A 198 6.47 -0.22 17.07
C ARG A 198 5.14 -0.98 16.94
N TYR A 199 4.42 -0.81 15.83
CA TYR A 199 3.17 -1.51 15.57
C TYR A 199 3.39 -3.02 15.48
N SER A 200 4.45 -3.46 14.83
CA SER A 200 4.81 -4.88 14.78
C SER A 200 5.13 -5.43 16.17
N LYS A 201 5.84 -4.67 17.00
CA LYS A 201 6.16 -5.05 18.39
C LYS A 201 4.92 -5.27 19.25
N ASN A 202 3.91 -4.42 19.15
CA ASN A 202 2.71 -4.47 20.00
C ASN A 202 1.80 -5.67 19.67
N HIS A 203 2.11 -6.45 18.62
CA HIS A 203 1.33 -7.61 18.21
C HIS A 203 1.93 -8.96 18.63
N TYR A 204 3.05 -8.95 19.34
CA TYR A 204 3.58 -10.15 19.99
C TYR A 204 2.82 -10.41 21.28
N THR A 205 2.11 -11.54 21.33
CA THR A 205 1.17 -11.89 22.42
C THR A 205 1.77 -12.76 23.52
N GLN A 206 2.97 -13.30 23.32
CA GLN A 206 3.63 -14.15 24.31
C GLN A 206 4.68 -13.38 25.09
N PHE A 207 4.66 -13.53 26.44
CA PHE A 207 5.57 -12.82 27.35
C PHE A 207 7.05 -13.04 27.00
N MET A 208 7.43 -14.26 26.63
CA MET A 208 8.80 -14.56 26.20
C MET A 208 9.16 -13.88 24.87
N ASP A 209 8.22 -13.81 23.93
CA ASP A 209 8.40 -13.07 22.67
C ASP A 209 8.54 -11.57 22.91
N ILE A 210 7.80 -11.01 23.84
CA ILE A 210 7.89 -9.59 24.20
C ILE A 210 9.27 -9.29 24.81
N TRP A 211 9.74 -10.13 25.72
CA TRP A 211 10.97 -9.87 26.46
C TRP A 211 12.22 -10.18 25.62
N PHE A 212 12.29 -11.34 25.01
CA PHE A 212 13.47 -11.77 24.25
C PHE A 212 13.53 -11.13 22.85
N ASN A 213 12.43 -11.18 22.10
CA ASN A 213 12.39 -10.64 20.74
C ASN A 213 12.39 -9.11 20.72
N SER A 214 11.78 -8.45 21.70
CA SER A 214 11.75 -6.99 21.70
C SER A 214 13.06 -6.36 22.09
N LEU A 215 13.81 -7.00 23.00
CA LEU A 215 15.07 -6.44 23.49
C LEU A 215 16.23 -6.69 22.51
N PHE A 216 16.25 -7.86 21.87
CA PHE A 216 17.35 -8.29 21.02
C PHE A 216 16.98 -8.40 19.54
N SER A 217 15.88 -9.06 19.20
CA SER A 217 15.56 -9.33 17.81
C SER A 217 15.15 -8.09 17.02
N ILE A 218 14.45 -7.13 17.62
CA ILE A 218 14.02 -5.92 16.92
C ILE A 218 15.20 -5.00 16.58
N PRO A 219 16.09 -4.64 17.52
CA PRO A 219 17.28 -3.85 17.19
C PRO A 219 18.19 -4.56 16.17
N ILE A 220 18.41 -5.87 16.35
CA ILE A 220 19.23 -6.67 15.45
C ILE A 220 18.57 -6.73 14.07
N SER A 221 17.26 -6.99 13.99
CA SER A 221 16.55 -7.01 12.72
C SER A 221 16.55 -5.64 12.03
N ALA A 222 16.40 -4.55 12.77
CA ALA A 222 16.49 -3.20 12.22
C ALA A 222 17.90 -2.90 11.67
N MET A 223 18.94 -3.38 12.34
CA MET A 223 20.32 -3.27 11.86
C MET A 223 20.55 -4.14 10.61
N LEU A 224 20.07 -5.38 10.62
CA LEU A 224 20.23 -6.34 9.52
C LEU A 224 19.44 -5.93 8.26
N LEU A 225 18.29 -5.27 8.42
CA LEU A 225 17.51 -4.72 7.29
C LEU A 225 18.28 -3.65 6.49
N LYS A 226 19.29 -3.04 7.09
CA LYS A 226 20.18 -2.07 6.42
C LYS A 226 21.38 -2.73 5.74
N THR A 227 21.58 -4.04 5.94
CA THR A 227 22.63 -4.83 5.31
C THR A 227 22.09 -5.62 4.12
N PRO A 228 22.93 -6.05 3.16
CA PRO A 228 22.53 -6.91 2.04
C PRO A 228 22.27 -8.36 2.45
N LEU A 229 22.28 -8.68 3.74
CA LEU A 229 22.10 -10.04 4.24
C LEU A 229 20.64 -10.50 4.02
N THR A 230 20.49 -11.68 3.41
CA THR A 230 19.18 -12.29 3.22
C THR A 230 18.78 -13.12 4.45
N PRO A 231 17.46 -13.31 4.72
CA PRO A 231 17.00 -14.18 5.81
C PRO A 231 17.58 -15.60 5.76
N ASN A 232 17.83 -16.12 4.56
CA ASN A 232 18.42 -17.46 4.37
C ASN A 232 19.85 -17.55 4.88
N ILE A 233 20.64 -16.49 4.71
CA ILE A 233 22.03 -16.43 5.24
C ILE A 233 21.98 -16.42 6.76
N LEU A 234 21.06 -15.71 7.39
CA LEU A 234 20.87 -15.70 8.84
C LEU A 234 20.46 -17.05 9.39
N THR A 235 19.58 -17.77 8.70
CA THR A 235 19.21 -19.14 9.06
C THR A 235 20.40 -20.09 8.97
N LEU A 236 21.23 -19.93 7.94
CA LEU A 236 22.44 -20.72 7.79
C LEU A 236 23.43 -20.46 8.93
N PHE A 237 23.63 -19.21 9.33
CA PHE A 237 24.45 -18.85 10.50
C PHE A 237 23.91 -19.45 11.79
N GLY A 238 22.59 -19.42 12.00
CA GLY A 238 21.94 -20.05 13.15
C GLY A 238 22.19 -21.56 13.23
N LEU A 239 22.26 -22.23 12.08
CA LEU A 239 22.56 -23.68 12.00
C LEU A 239 24.04 -24.03 12.33
N PHE A 240 24.97 -23.06 12.15
CA PHE A 240 26.36 -23.24 12.48
C PHE A 240 26.70 -22.92 13.95
N ILE A 241 25.87 -22.19 14.65
CA ILE A 241 26.08 -21.75 16.04
C ILE A 241 25.33 -22.62 17.04
N GLY A 242 24.28 -23.33 16.63
CA GLY A 242 23.47 -24.24 17.45
C GLY A 242 23.81 -25.68 17.21
#